data_e2711e1d2ee87d1b960e00a815e54d8b
#
_entry.id   e2711e1d2ee87d1b960e00a815e54d8b
#
_cell.length_a   1.000
_cell.length_b   1.000
_cell.length_c   1.000
_cell.angle_alpha   90.00
_cell.angle_beta   90.00
_cell.angle_gamma   90.00
#
_symmetry.space_group_name_H-M   'P 1'
#
loop_
_entity.id
_entity.type
_entity.pdbx_description
1 polymer ?
#
loop_
_entity_poly.entity_id
_entity_poly.type
_entity_poly.pdbx_seq_one_letter_code
_entity_poly.pdbx_strand_id
1 'polypeptide(L)'
;VLDGKSVQSSVNEMFALAVDCYRNNYHAEKLIYKPVPHIYHQLPAEEDLYVLFRAGADLVQRSVSSSLYPFKHPKQRQSRRGGVVKALKNGVVIEEISDADSGELKEFHDMLVCVLNERHKTNPVHSYEEMRLLMKNFPKEIMLYVAKCQGEIVAGSWVFVTPTVVHTQYIAISDNGKKLGAGDLLIDWLISTRFQESVFFDFGISTENGGSVLNKGLIFEKEGFGARSVCYDVYALNICDALNKLKNLV
;
A
#
# COMPACT_ATOMS: atom_id res chain seq x y z
N VAL A 1 -11.00 14.80 0.05
CA VAL A 1 -12.00 13.85 0.52
C VAL A 1 -13.36 14.37 0.08
N LEU A 2 -13.95 13.73 -0.94
CA LEU A 2 -15.23 14.13 -1.48
C LEU A 2 -16.35 13.40 -0.74
N ASP A 3 -17.42 14.12 -0.43
CA ASP A 3 -18.57 13.62 0.33
C ASP A 3 -19.63 12.92 -0.55
N GLY A 4 -19.29 12.63 -1.79
CA GLY A 4 -20.19 12.10 -2.82
C GLY A 4 -21.14 13.16 -3.44
N LYS A 5 -21.04 14.42 -3.00
CA LYS A 5 -21.83 15.55 -3.53
C LYS A 5 -20.98 16.53 -4.33
N SER A 6 -19.66 16.49 -4.14
CA SER A 6 -18.74 17.37 -4.85
C SER A 6 -18.74 17.02 -6.34
N VAL A 7 -18.77 18.05 -7.18
CA VAL A 7 -18.73 17.95 -8.64
C VAL A 7 -17.46 18.64 -9.15
N GLN A 8 -17.12 18.42 -10.42
CA GLN A 8 -15.88 18.91 -11.02
C GLN A 8 -15.66 20.43 -10.80
N SER A 9 -16.69 21.25 -10.96
CA SER A 9 -16.59 22.70 -10.73
C SER A 9 -16.20 23.05 -9.30
N SER A 10 -16.82 22.39 -8.31
CA SER A 10 -16.49 22.59 -6.89
C SER A 10 -15.05 22.19 -6.57
N VAL A 11 -14.55 21.09 -7.16
CA VAL A 11 -13.17 20.66 -6.98
C VAL A 11 -12.20 21.65 -7.62
N ASN A 12 -12.53 22.22 -8.79
CA ASN A 12 -11.73 23.27 -9.42
C ASN A 12 -11.59 24.49 -8.49
N GLU A 13 -12.71 24.96 -7.93
CA GLU A 13 -12.74 26.11 -7.01
C GLU A 13 -11.93 25.82 -5.73
N MET A 14 -12.15 24.65 -5.10
CA MET A 14 -11.43 24.25 -3.89
C MET A 14 -9.92 24.19 -4.14
N PHE A 15 -9.52 23.67 -5.29
CA PHE A 15 -8.10 23.55 -5.64
C PHE A 15 -7.48 24.93 -5.88
N ALA A 16 -8.19 25.82 -6.61
CA ALA A 16 -7.74 27.17 -6.82
C ALA A 16 -7.58 27.95 -5.49
N LEU A 17 -8.57 27.84 -4.58
CA LEU A 17 -8.50 28.44 -3.25
C LEU A 17 -7.34 27.87 -2.42
N ALA A 18 -7.12 26.56 -2.47
CA ALA A 18 -6.01 25.94 -1.75
C ALA A 18 -4.65 26.43 -2.26
N VAL A 19 -4.46 26.52 -3.58
CA VAL A 19 -3.23 27.04 -4.19
C VAL A 19 -3.00 28.50 -3.83
N ASP A 20 -4.06 29.33 -3.84
CA ASP A 20 -4.00 30.74 -3.45
C ASP A 20 -3.64 30.89 -1.94
N CYS A 21 -4.24 30.07 -1.09
CA CYS A 21 -3.93 30.02 0.34
C CYS A 21 -2.46 29.66 0.59
N TYR A 22 -1.92 28.65 -0.08
CA TYR A 22 -0.51 28.28 0.04
C TYR A 22 0.43 29.40 -0.40
N ARG A 23 0.08 30.14 -1.45
CA ARG A 23 0.85 31.30 -1.89
C ARG A 23 0.83 32.42 -0.85
N ASN A 24 -0.37 32.83 -0.43
CA ASN A 24 -0.54 34.06 0.34
C ASN A 24 -0.17 33.90 1.82
N ASN A 25 -0.50 32.74 2.41
CA ASN A 25 -0.31 32.50 3.85
C ASN A 25 1.01 31.80 4.17
N TYR A 26 1.54 31.00 3.24
CA TYR A 26 2.74 30.19 3.47
C TYR A 26 3.90 30.57 2.55
N HIS A 27 3.71 31.50 1.62
CA HIS A 27 4.70 31.93 0.64
C HIS A 27 5.32 30.74 -0.15
N ALA A 28 4.51 29.71 -0.36
CA ALA A 28 4.95 28.52 -1.07
C ALA A 28 5.11 28.82 -2.58
N GLU A 29 6.21 28.34 -3.15
CA GLU A 29 6.49 28.47 -4.58
C GLU A 29 6.09 27.23 -5.38
N LYS A 30 6.11 26.08 -4.72
CA LYS A 30 5.85 24.76 -5.33
C LYS A 30 4.88 23.96 -4.48
N LEU A 31 3.96 23.27 -5.13
CA LEU A 31 3.08 22.28 -4.50
C LEU A 31 3.40 20.89 -5.05
N ILE A 32 3.55 19.93 -4.14
CA ILE A 32 3.64 18.51 -4.45
C ILE A 32 2.33 17.87 -4.09
N TYR A 33 1.71 17.21 -5.06
CA TYR A 33 0.41 16.55 -4.91
C TYR A 33 0.52 15.05 -5.19
N LYS A 34 -0.03 14.26 -4.29
CA LYS A 34 -0.13 12.80 -4.44
C LYS A 34 -1.60 12.43 -4.51
N PRO A 35 -2.14 12.17 -5.73
CA PRO A 35 -3.51 11.68 -5.86
C PRO A 35 -3.68 10.35 -5.13
N VAL A 36 -4.82 10.16 -4.52
CA VAL A 36 -5.19 8.84 -3.99
C VAL A 36 -5.41 7.91 -5.20
N PRO A 37 -4.74 6.74 -5.27
CA PRO A 37 -4.94 5.82 -6.39
C PRO A 37 -6.38 5.35 -6.51
N HIS A 38 -6.87 5.18 -7.74
CA HIS A 38 -8.28 4.85 -8.03
C HIS A 38 -8.81 3.61 -7.28
N ILE A 39 -7.94 2.65 -6.94
CA ILE A 39 -8.34 1.44 -6.19
C ILE A 39 -8.88 1.76 -4.79
N TYR A 40 -8.53 2.91 -4.19
CA TYR A 40 -9.03 3.37 -2.89
C TYR A 40 -10.32 4.18 -2.99
N HIS A 41 -10.80 4.48 -4.19
CA HIS A 41 -12.02 5.24 -4.39
C HIS A 41 -13.25 4.35 -4.21
N GLN A 42 -14.24 4.81 -3.46
CA GLN A 42 -15.55 4.15 -3.34
C GLN A 42 -16.47 4.47 -4.53
N LEU A 43 -16.23 5.61 -5.16
CA LEU A 43 -16.87 6.08 -6.40
C LEU A 43 -15.78 6.62 -7.31
N PRO A 44 -16.02 6.75 -8.64
CA PRO A 44 -15.11 7.50 -9.50
C PRO A 44 -14.86 8.90 -8.92
N ALA A 45 -13.60 9.28 -8.71
CA ALA A 45 -13.20 10.51 -8.03
C ALA A 45 -11.80 10.96 -8.52
N GLU A 46 -11.71 11.29 -9.81
CA GLU A 46 -10.47 11.74 -10.46
C GLU A 46 -10.55 13.21 -10.91
N GLU A 47 -11.43 14.00 -10.28
CA GLU A 47 -11.60 15.41 -10.53
C GLU A 47 -10.31 16.20 -10.29
N ASP A 48 -9.51 15.78 -9.34
CA ASP A 48 -8.20 16.34 -9.02
C ASP A 48 -7.20 16.16 -10.17
N LEU A 49 -7.23 15.04 -10.88
CA LEU A 49 -6.36 14.80 -12.02
C LEU A 49 -6.66 15.79 -13.18
N TYR A 50 -7.94 16.11 -13.39
CA TYR A 50 -8.33 17.12 -14.36
C TYR A 50 -7.83 18.52 -13.96
N VAL A 51 -7.98 18.88 -12.66
CA VAL A 51 -7.49 20.17 -12.16
C VAL A 51 -5.97 20.27 -12.26
N LEU A 52 -5.24 19.22 -11.92
CA LEU A 52 -3.78 19.16 -12.05
C LEU A 52 -3.34 19.37 -13.49
N PHE A 53 -4.00 18.72 -14.43
CA PHE A 53 -3.75 18.92 -15.87
C PHE A 53 -3.98 20.39 -16.29
N ARG A 54 -5.11 20.99 -15.88
CA ARG A 54 -5.45 22.37 -16.20
C ARG A 54 -4.53 23.38 -15.52
N ALA A 55 -4.06 23.10 -14.31
CA ALA A 55 -3.06 23.89 -13.60
C ALA A 55 -1.66 23.80 -14.22
N GLY A 56 -1.44 22.84 -15.10
CA GLY A 56 -0.14 22.58 -15.74
C GLY A 56 0.85 21.91 -14.79
N ALA A 57 0.35 20.99 -13.96
CA ALA A 57 1.19 20.18 -13.10
C ALA A 57 2.00 19.17 -13.91
N ASP A 58 3.26 18.99 -13.54
CA ASP A 58 4.14 17.99 -14.11
C ASP A 58 4.04 16.68 -13.33
N LEU A 59 3.92 15.55 -14.02
CA LEU A 59 4.09 14.23 -13.42
C LEU A 59 5.58 14.02 -13.12
N VAL A 60 5.97 14.11 -11.85
CA VAL A 60 7.39 14.05 -11.44
C VAL A 60 7.81 12.70 -10.91
N GLN A 61 6.85 11.85 -10.51
CA GLN A 61 7.11 10.48 -10.10
C GLN A 61 5.91 9.60 -10.43
N ARG A 62 6.20 8.38 -10.90
CA ARG A 62 5.22 7.30 -11.04
C ARG A 62 5.79 6.03 -10.47
N SER A 63 5.20 5.56 -9.38
CA SER A 63 5.53 4.27 -8.79
C SER A 63 4.54 3.21 -9.26
N VAL A 64 4.98 1.95 -9.28
CA VAL A 64 4.14 0.81 -9.67
C VAL A 64 3.86 -0.02 -8.44
N SER A 65 2.59 -0.05 -8.02
CA SER A 65 2.06 -1.01 -7.07
C SER A 65 1.52 -2.25 -7.80
N SER A 66 1.27 -3.31 -7.06
CA SER A 66 0.72 -4.55 -7.58
C SER A 66 -0.55 -4.90 -6.83
N SER A 67 -1.69 -4.92 -7.52
CA SER A 67 -3.00 -5.20 -6.93
C SER A 67 -3.73 -6.31 -7.68
N LEU A 68 -4.66 -6.97 -7.01
CA LEU A 68 -5.56 -7.95 -7.60
C LEU A 68 -6.98 -7.82 -7.03
N TYR A 69 -7.95 -8.40 -7.72
CA TYR A 69 -9.29 -8.65 -7.19
C TYR A 69 -9.29 -10.03 -6.51
N PRO A 70 -9.49 -10.17 -5.18
CA PRO A 70 -9.48 -11.48 -4.51
C PRO A 70 -10.47 -12.48 -5.10
N PHE A 71 -11.66 -12.01 -5.46
CA PHE A 71 -12.72 -12.84 -6.05
C PHE A 71 -12.50 -13.20 -7.54
N LYS A 72 -11.61 -12.48 -8.25
CA LYS A 72 -11.37 -12.67 -9.70
C LYS A 72 -9.96 -12.25 -10.08
N HIS A 73 -8.98 -13.08 -9.84
CA HIS A 73 -7.60 -12.83 -10.26
C HIS A 73 -7.06 -13.94 -11.17
N PRO A 74 -6.03 -13.69 -11.97
CA PRO A 74 -5.35 -14.73 -12.72
C PRO A 74 -4.86 -15.84 -11.79
N LYS A 75 -4.87 -17.08 -12.31
CA LYS A 75 -4.39 -18.23 -11.55
C LYS A 75 -2.96 -18.00 -11.06
N GLN A 76 -2.74 -18.26 -9.78
CA GLN A 76 -1.41 -18.15 -9.18
C GLN A 76 -0.40 -19.06 -9.91
N ARG A 77 0.84 -18.58 -10.00
CA ARG A 77 1.94 -19.39 -10.57
C ARG A 77 2.11 -20.69 -9.78
N GLN A 78 2.56 -21.74 -10.48
CA GLN A 78 2.78 -23.05 -9.86
C GLN A 78 3.77 -22.98 -8.68
N SER A 79 4.78 -22.12 -8.74
CA SER A 79 5.73 -21.92 -7.65
C SER A 79 5.05 -21.45 -6.36
N ARG A 80 4.08 -20.50 -6.44
CA ARG A 80 3.33 -20.02 -5.27
C ARG A 80 2.48 -21.13 -4.68
N ARG A 81 1.73 -21.84 -5.53
CA ARG A 81 0.93 -23.00 -5.10
C ARG A 81 1.78 -24.12 -4.51
N GLY A 82 2.96 -24.36 -5.07
CA GLY A 82 3.93 -25.32 -4.53
C GLY A 82 4.44 -24.92 -3.14
N GLY A 83 4.69 -23.62 -2.93
CA GLY A 83 5.05 -23.06 -1.63
C GLY A 83 3.96 -23.25 -0.57
N VAL A 84 2.70 -22.99 -0.93
CA VAL A 84 1.52 -23.25 -0.06
C VAL A 84 1.48 -24.72 0.39
N VAL A 85 1.54 -25.66 -0.56
CA VAL A 85 1.53 -27.11 -0.25
C VAL A 85 2.70 -27.48 0.66
N LYS A 86 3.89 -26.91 0.39
CA LYS A 86 5.09 -27.15 1.21
C LYS A 86 4.89 -26.65 2.64
N ALA A 87 4.37 -25.45 2.81
CA ALA A 87 4.14 -24.85 4.13
C ALA A 87 3.16 -25.68 4.96
N LEU A 88 2.05 -26.09 4.36
CA LEU A 88 1.06 -26.96 5.02
C LEU A 88 1.67 -28.30 5.45
N LYS A 89 2.49 -28.94 4.60
CA LYS A 89 3.19 -30.20 4.95
C LYS A 89 4.17 -30.04 6.08
N ASN A 90 4.73 -28.83 6.29
CA ASN A 90 5.65 -28.55 7.38
C ASN A 90 4.93 -28.03 8.65
N GLY A 91 3.59 -28.10 8.68
CA GLY A 91 2.82 -27.71 9.87
C GLY A 91 2.81 -26.19 10.12
N VAL A 92 2.99 -25.36 9.09
CA VAL A 92 2.84 -23.90 9.21
C VAL A 92 1.36 -23.58 9.39
N VAL A 93 1.05 -22.76 10.40
CA VAL A 93 -0.31 -22.28 10.71
C VAL A 93 -0.34 -20.75 10.60
N ILE A 94 -1.52 -20.20 10.22
CA ILE A 94 -1.72 -18.76 10.17
C ILE A 94 -2.54 -18.32 11.38
N GLU A 95 -2.12 -17.25 12.02
CA GLU A 95 -2.81 -16.62 13.14
C GLU A 95 -3.02 -15.13 12.90
N GLU A 96 -4.19 -14.63 13.33
CA GLU A 96 -4.49 -13.19 13.41
C GLU A 96 -4.09 -12.69 14.80
N ILE A 97 -3.29 -11.66 14.88
CA ILE A 97 -2.87 -11.01 16.11
C ILE A 97 -3.63 -9.70 16.26
N SER A 98 -4.66 -9.71 17.09
CA SER A 98 -5.51 -8.54 17.38
C SER A 98 -5.06 -7.75 18.60
N ASP A 99 -4.32 -8.38 19.52
CA ASP A 99 -3.78 -7.71 20.71
C ASP A 99 -2.48 -6.97 20.36
N ALA A 100 -2.55 -5.64 20.35
CA ALA A 100 -1.41 -4.76 20.09
C ALA A 100 -0.35 -4.79 21.21
N ASP A 101 -0.68 -5.31 22.38
CA ASP A 101 0.25 -5.49 23.51
C ASP A 101 0.86 -6.90 23.54
N SER A 102 0.54 -7.74 22.57
CA SER A 102 1.07 -9.09 22.49
C SER A 102 2.57 -9.11 22.17
N GLY A 103 3.26 -10.15 22.61
CA GLY A 103 4.67 -10.38 22.26
C GLY A 103 4.91 -10.58 20.78
N GLU A 104 3.91 -11.09 20.07
CA GLU A 104 3.96 -11.37 18.64
C GLU A 104 4.17 -10.11 17.79
N LEU A 105 3.58 -8.97 18.16
CA LEU A 105 3.82 -7.71 17.44
C LEU A 105 5.29 -7.30 17.55
N LYS A 106 5.89 -7.46 18.73
CA LYS A 106 7.31 -7.16 18.94
C LYS A 106 8.20 -8.11 18.16
N GLU A 107 7.92 -9.41 18.19
CA GLU A 107 8.65 -10.44 17.44
C GLU A 107 8.58 -10.20 15.94
N PHE A 108 7.39 -9.86 15.42
CA PHE A 108 7.23 -9.49 14.01
C PHE A 108 8.02 -8.24 13.64
N HIS A 109 7.97 -7.18 14.48
CA HIS A 109 8.73 -5.96 14.24
C HIS A 109 10.25 -6.22 14.21
N ASP A 110 10.77 -7.02 15.12
CA ASP A 110 12.18 -7.37 15.15
C ASP A 110 12.59 -8.18 13.91
N MET A 111 11.77 -9.12 13.47
CA MET A 111 11.96 -9.83 12.20
C MET A 111 11.93 -8.87 11.00
N LEU A 112 10.99 -7.91 10.98
CA LEU A 112 10.90 -6.91 9.92
C LEU A 112 12.16 -6.05 9.84
N VAL A 113 12.65 -5.57 10.98
CA VAL A 113 13.92 -4.80 11.07
C VAL A 113 15.08 -5.62 10.53
N CYS A 114 15.19 -6.87 10.93
CA CYS A 114 16.26 -7.77 10.46
C CYS A 114 16.20 -7.94 8.93
N VAL A 115 15.04 -8.29 8.39
CA VAL A 115 14.82 -8.49 6.94
C VAL A 115 15.13 -7.24 6.12
N LEU A 116 14.68 -6.06 6.59
CA LEU A 116 14.92 -4.80 5.87
C LEU A 116 16.38 -4.37 5.93
N ASN A 117 17.04 -4.53 7.08
CA ASN A 117 18.46 -4.22 7.21
C ASN A 117 19.34 -5.12 6.36
N GLU A 118 19.09 -6.43 6.35
CA GLU A 118 19.88 -7.38 5.58
C GLU A 118 19.75 -7.14 4.07
N ARG A 119 18.53 -6.90 3.58
CA ARG A 119 18.24 -6.84 2.15
C ARG A 119 18.33 -5.45 1.55
N HIS A 120 17.94 -4.43 2.28
CA HIS A 120 17.75 -3.07 1.75
C HIS A 120 18.59 -2.03 2.47
N LYS A 121 19.34 -2.39 3.53
CA LYS A 121 20.12 -1.47 4.36
C LYS A 121 19.29 -0.30 4.89
N THR A 122 18.04 -0.58 5.24
CA THR A 122 17.06 0.40 5.74
C THR A 122 16.29 -0.15 6.94
N ASN A 123 15.60 0.73 7.66
CA ASN A 123 14.70 0.39 8.74
C ASN A 123 13.25 0.57 8.29
N PRO A 124 12.27 -0.09 8.94
CA PRO A 124 10.87 0.23 8.73
C PRO A 124 10.59 1.70 9.07
N VAL A 125 9.65 2.31 8.35
CA VAL A 125 9.22 3.70 8.60
C VAL A 125 8.52 3.82 9.96
N HIS A 126 7.78 2.80 10.36
CA HIS A 126 7.09 2.76 11.65
C HIS A 126 7.96 2.04 12.70
N SER A 127 8.14 2.69 13.83
CA SER A 127 8.69 2.06 15.03
C SER A 127 7.69 1.05 15.63
N TYR A 128 8.16 0.19 16.51
CA TYR A 128 7.29 -0.72 17.23
C TYR A 128 6.17 0.01 17.98
N GLU A 129 6.49 1.13 18.67
CA GLU A 129 5.50 1.90 19.41
C GLU A 129 4.45 2.55 18.52
N GLU A 130 4.83 3.01 17.33
CA GLU A 130 3.88 3.52 16.33
C GLU A 130 2.96 2.43 15.80
N MET A 131 3.50 1.24 15.48
CA MET A 131 2.69 0.10 15.05
C MET A 131 1.68 -0.30 16.14
N ARG A 132 2.15 -0.37 17.37
CA ARG A 132 1.32 -0.69 18.55
C ARG A 132 0.21 0.35 18.75
N LEU A 133 0.54 1.64 18.68
CA LEU A 133 -0.42 2.74 18.82
C LEU A 133 -1.47 2.71 17.71
N LEU A 134 -1.05 2.48 16.46
CA LEU A 134 -1.95 2.41 15.32
C LEU A 134 -2.91 1.21 15.44
N MET A 135 -2.45 0.04 15.81
CA MET A 135 -3.33 -1.13 16.04
C MET A 135 -4.33 -0.88 17.16
N LYS A 136 -3.94 -0.18 18.24
CA LYS A 136 -4.86 0.18 19.33
C LYS A 136 -5.93 1.18 18.89
N ASN A 137 -5.54 2.18 18.10
CA ASN A 137 -6.45 3.23 17.65
C ASN A 137 -7.38 2.77 16.53
N PHE A 138 -6.95 1.81 15.72
CA PHE A 138 -7.65 1.31 14.54
C PHE A 138 -7.70 -0.23 14.52
N PRO A 139 -8.32 -0.87 15.53
CA PRO A 139 -8.23 -2.33 15.72
C PRO A 139 -8.98 -3.14 14.64
N LYS A 140 -9.82 -2.50 13.83
CA LYS A 140 -10.54 -3.15 12.73
C LYS A 140 -9.88 -2.90 11.37
N GLU A 141 -9.12 -1.82 11.27
CA GLU A 141 -8.50 -1.35 10.05
C GLU A 141 -7.02 -1.71 9.96
N ILE A 142 -6.34 -1.94 11.11
CA ILE A 142 -4.90 -2.23 11.14
C ILE A 142 -4.67 -3.50 11.95
N MET A 143 -4.21 -4.55 11.26
CA MET A 143 -4.10 -5.89 11.82
C MET A 143 -2.76 -6.53 11.45
N LEU A 144 -2.30 -7.44 12.30
CA LEU A 144 -1.14 -8.27 12.05
C LEU A 144 -1.58 -9.73 11.82
N TYR A 145 -1.07 -10.32 10.77
CA TYR A 145 -1.20 -11.75 10.47
C TYR A 145 0.17 -12.39 10.47
N VAL A 146 0.31 -13.52 11.13
CA VAL A 146 1.59 -14.23 11.22
C VAL A 146 1.43 -15.68 10.78
N ALA A 147 2.48 -16.21 10.18
CA ALA A 147 2.66 -17.63 9.93
C ALA A 147 3.62 -18.19 10.96
N LYS A 148 3.17 -19.15 11.75
CA LYS A 148 3.97 -19.82 12.80
C LYS A 148 4.32 -21.25 12.38
N CYS A 149 5.53 -21.66 12.72
CA CYS A 149 5.97 -23.06 12.64
C CYS A 149 6.58 -23.45 13.97
N GLN A 150 6.08 -24.51 14.61
CA GLN A 150 6.51 -24.97 15.94
C GLN A 150 6.49 -23.85 17.02
N GLY A 151 5.52 -22.93 16.91
CA GLY A 151 5.35 -21.81 17.85
C GLY A 151 6.14 -20.55 17.51
N GLU A 152 7.09 -20.57 16.59
CA GLU A 152 7.90 -19.43 16.18
C GLU A 152 7.28 -18.71 14.98
N ILE A 153 7.32 -17.38 14.95
CA ILE A 153 6.91 -16.57 13.79
C ILE A 153 7.97 -16.70 12.68
N VAL A 154 7.57 -17.25 11.54
CA VAL A 154 8.45 -17.44 10.37
C VAL A 154 8.10 -16.54 9.20
N ALA A 155 6.90 -15.97 9.18
CA ALA A 155 6.49 -14.89 8.26
C ALA A 155 5.40 -14.06 8.94
N GLY A 156 5.21 -12.82 8.46
CA GLY A 156 4.12 -11.96 8.90
C GLY A 156 3.78 -10.89 7.90
N SER A 157 2.57 -10.37 7.99
CA SER A 157 2.10 -9.22 7.22
C SER A 157 1.30 -8.27 8.10
N TRP A 158 1.72 -7.02 8.16
CA TRP A 158 0.97 -5.94 8.79
C TRP A 158 0.12 -5.25 7.72
N VAL A 159 -1.20 -5.25 7.93
CA VAL A 159 -2.20 -4.99 6.91
C VAL A 159 -3.05 -3.79 7.30
N PHE A 160 -3.32 -2.92 6.32
CA PHE A 160 -4.26 -1.81 6.44
C PHE A 160 -5.50 -2.12 5.60
N VAL A 161 -6.67 -2.03 6.22
CA VAL A 161 -7.96 -2.32 5.59
C VAL A 161 -8.75 -1.03 5.42
N THR A 162 -9.17 -0.76 4.22
CA THR A 162 -10.08 0.33 3.85
C THR A 162 -11.37 -0.26 3.26
N PRO A 163 -12.42 0.53 2.99
CA PRO A 163 -13.64 0.00 2.38
C PRO A 163 -13.43 -0.72 1.05
N THR A 164 -12.37 -0.39 0.30
CA THR A 164 -12.12 -0.94 -1.03
C THR A 164 -10.83 -1.73 -1.14
N VAL A 165 -9.84 -1.47 -0.29
CA VAL A 165 -8.49 -2.04 -0.42
C VAL A 165 -8.03 -2.66 0.88
N VAL A 166 -7.47 -3.85 0.77
CA VAL A 166 -6.61 -4.47 1.78
C VAL A 166 -5.16 -4.25 1.33
N HIS A 167 -4.42 -3.43 2.05
CA HIS A 167 -3.04 -3.08 1.72
C HIS A 167 -2.06 -3.77 2.66
N THR A 168 -1.10 -4.50 2.11
CA THR A 168 0.00 -5.07 2.89
C THR A 168 1.08 -4.01 3.10
N GLN A 169 1.00 -3.28 4.22
CA GLN A 169 1.97 -2.24 4.56
C GLN A 169 3.37 -2.81 4.74
N TYR A 170 3.47 -3.95 5.40
CA TYR A 170 4.71 -4.71 5.52
C TYR A 170 4.47 -6.20 5.33
N ILE A 171 5.42 -6.85 4.67
CA ILE A 171 5.55 -8.30 4.60
C ILE A 171 6.99 -8.64 5.01
N ALA A 172 7.15 -9.45 6.03
CA ALA A 172 8.45 -9.96 6.44
C ALA A 172 8.44 -11.50 6.46
N ILE A 173 9.49 -12.11 5.93
CA ILE A 173 9.64 -13.57 5.86
C ILE A 173 11.07 -13.89 6.25
N SER A 174 11.25 -14.63 7.33
CA SER A 174 12.55 -15.11 7.78
C SER A 174 13.16 -16.09 6.78
N ASP A 175 14.44 -16.35 6.86
CA ASP A 175 15.09 -17.34 6.00
C ASP A 175 14.54 -18.75 6.18
N ASN A 176 14.14 -19.09 7.41
CA ASN A 176 13.43 -20.34 7.69
C ASN A 176 12.04 -20.33 7.02
N GLY A 177 11.29 -19.22 7.15
CA GLY A 177 9.99 -19.04 6.52
C GLY A 177 10.02 -19.21 5.00
N LYS A 178 11.06 -18.70 4.33
CA LYS A 178 11.29 -18.92 2.88
C LYS A 178 11.47 -20.41 2.56
N LYS A 179 12.32 -21.10 3.36
CA LYS A 179 12.56 -22.53 3.16
C LYS A 179 11.28 -23.35 3.37
N LEU A 180 10.40 -22.92 4.26
CA LEU A 180 9.14 -23.60 4.55
C LEU A 180 8.00 -23.24 3.56
N GLY A 181 8.12 -22.16 2.80
CA GLY A 181 7.03 -21.65 1.96
C GLY A 181 5.99 -20.83 2.75
N ALA A 182 6.34 -20.37 3.95
CA ALA A 182 5.42 -19.70 4.88
C ALA A 182 4.84 -18.40 4.33
N GLY A 183 5.64 -17.62 3.59
CA GLY A 183 5.15 -16.41 2.91
C GLY A 183 4.11 -16.69 1.85
N ASP A 184 4.28 -17.78 1.08
CA ASP A 184 3.31 -18.17 0.05
C ASP A 184 1.97 -18.57 0.71
N LEU A 185 2.02 -19.34 1.80
CA LEU A 185 0.82 -19.73 2.55
C LEU A 185 0.13 -18.51 3.18
N LEU A 186 0.88 -17.62 3.81
CA LEU A 186 0.34 -16.41 4.44
C LEU A 186 -0.42 -15.55 3.43
N ILE A 187 0.21 -15.24 2.30
CA ILE A 187 -0.38 -14.39 1.27
C ILE A 187 -1.58 -15.08 0.61
N ASP A 188 -1.47 -16.37 0.27
CA ASP A 188 -2.59 -17.13 -0.27
C ASP A 188 -3.79 -17.13 0.67
N TRP A 189 -3.58 -17.36 1.96
CA TRP A 189 -4.63 -17.35 2.96
C TRP A 189 -5.27 -15.97 3.12
N LEU A 190 -4.47 -14.89 3.11
CA LEU A 190 -4.99 -13.52 3.15
C LEU A 190 -5.91 -13.23 1.97
N ILE A 191 -5.52 -13.64 0.75
CA ILE A 191 -6.28 -13.38 -0.48
C ILE A 191 -7.52 -14.27 -0.55
N SER A 192 -7.37 -15.59 -0.35
CA SER A 192 -8.39 -16.58 -0.68
C SER A 192 -9.32 -16.95 0.47
N THR A 193 -8.96 -16.55 1.72
CA THR A 193 -9.74 -16.90 2.92
C THR A 193 -10.14 -15.66 3.69
N ARG A 194 -9.19 -14.86 4.14
CA ARG A 194 -9.48 -13.76 5.08
C ARG A 194 -10.15 -12.57 4.39
N PHE A 195 -9.69 -12.22 3.18
CA PHE A 195 -10.11 -11.03 2.45
C PHE A 195 -10.69 -11.34 1.06
N GLN A 196 -11.23 -12.54 0.88
CA GLN A 196 -11.78 -12.97 -0.42
C GLN A 196 -12.91 -12.10 -0.96
N GLU A 197 -13.60 -11.36 -0.08
CA GLU A 197 -14.72 -10.46 -0.44
C GLU A 197 -14.28 -9.01 -0.64
N SER A 198 -13.01 -8.68 -0.38
CA SER A 198 -12.49 -7.33 -0.60
C SER A 198 -12.47 -6.98 -2.08
N VAL A 199 -12.63 -5.68 -2.41
CA VAL A 199 -12.59 -5.26 -3.82
C VAL A 199 -11.19 -5.40 -4.37
N PHE A 200 -10.19 -4.89 -3.63
CA PHE A 200 -8.78 -4.99 -4.00
C PHE A 200 -7.93 -5.56 -2.88
N PHE A 201 -6.91 -6.32 -3.26
CA PHE A 201 -5.78 -6.67 -2.42
C PHE A 201 -4.52 -6.06 -3.05
N ASP A 202 -3.87 -5.15 -2.34
CA ASP A 202 -2.73 -4.37 -2.82
C ASP A 202 -1.45 -4.71 -2.05
N PHE A 203 -0.42 -5.11 -2.79
CA PHE A 203 0.89 -5.45 -2.24
C PHE A 203 1.82 -4.25 -2.02
N GLY A 204 1.39 -3.05 -2.41
CA GLY A 204 2.24 -1.87 -2.39
C GLY A 204 3.25 -1.82 -3.55
N ILE A 205 4.05 -0.75 -3.55
CA ILE A 205 4.95 -0.41 -4.67
C ILE A 205 6.10 -1.41 -4.83
N SER A 206 6.58 -1.53 -6.07
CA SER A 206 7.73 -2.34 -6.47
C SER A 206 8.74 -1.52 -7.28
N THR A 207 8.81 -0.24 -6.99
CA THR A 207 9.75 0.71 -7.63
C THR A 207 10.59 1.41 -6.59
N GLU A 208 11.77 1.82 -7.01
CA GLU A 208 12.79 2.52 -6.23
C GLU A 208 13.14 3.86 -6.91
N ASN A 209 13.90 4.71 -6.23
CA ASN A 209 14.41 5.98 -6.75
C ASN A 209 13.33 6.84 -7.44
N GLY A 210 12.23 7.10 -6.72
CA GLY A 210 11.15 7.93 -7.26
C GLY A 210 10.44 7.32 -8.47
N GLY A 211 10.39 6.00 -8.58
CA GLY A 211 9.73 5.30 -9.69
C GLY A 211 10.62 5.00 -10.89
N SER A 212 11.87 5.49 -10.91
CA SER A 212 12.78 5.33 -12.05
C SER A 212 13.37 3.91 -12.19
N VAL A 213 13.37 3.13 -11.11
CA VAL A 213 13.89 1.77 -11.09
C VAL A 213 12.79 0.78 -10.70
N LEU A 214 12.55 -0.19 -11.57
CA LEU A 214 11.63 -1.30 -11.28
C LEU A 214 12.38 -2.43 -10.57
N ASN A 215 11.97 -2.78 -9.36
CA ASN A 215 12.45 -3.96 -8.67
C ASN A 215 11.82 -5.21 -9.28
N LYS A 216 12.51 -5.80 -10.28
CA LYS A 216 12.02 -6.94 -11.07
C LYS A 216 11.75 -8.19 -10.22
N GLY A 217 12.53 -8.40 -9.15
CA GLY A 217 12.33 -9.53 -8.25
C GLY A 217 11.02 -9.38 -7.47
N LEU A 218 10.81 -8.21 -6.89
CA LEU A 218 9.64 -7.93 -6.06
C LEU A 218 8.34 -7.95 -6.89
N ILE A 219 8.34 -7.32 -8.07
CA ILE A 219 7.13 -7.33 -8.92
C ILE A 219 6.82 -8.74 -9.44
N PHE A 220 7.86 -9.53 -9.78
CA PHE A 220 7.69 -10.92 -10.19
C PHE A 220 7.05 -11.79 -9.09
N GLU A 221 7.42 -11.57 -7.82
CA GLU A 221 6.82 -12.26 -6.68
C GLU A 221 5.33 -11.93 -6.56
N LYS A 222 4.98 -10.63 -6.57
CA LYS A 222 3.59 -10.15 -6.45
C LYS A 222 2.71 -10.60 -7.62
N GLU A 223 3.21 -10.50 -8.83
CA GLU A 223 2.52 -11.03 -10.03
C GLU A 223 2.33 -12.55 -9.99
N GLY A 224 3.16 -13.26 -9.24
CA GLY A 224 3.04 -14.69 -9.01
C GLY A 224 1.74 -15.08 -8.33
N PHE A 225 1.14 -14.18 -7.54
CA PHE A 225 -0.18 -14.34 -6.94
C PHE A 225 -1.33 -13.90 -7.85
N GLY A 226 -1.05 -13.40 -9.04
CA GLY A 226 -2.05 -12.93 -9.99
C GLY A 226 -2.24 -11.41 -9.98
N ALA A 227 -1.45 -10.66 -9.22
CA ALA A 227 -1.52 -9.21 -9.17
C ALA A 227 -1.13 -8.55 -10.50
N ARG A 228 -1.62 -7.34 -10.72
CA ARG A 228 -1.32 -6.48 -11.87
C ARG A 228 -1.01 -5.06 -11.39
N SER A 229 -0.38 -4.29 -12.26
CA SER A 229 0.13 -2.96 -11.95
C SER A 229 -0.97 -1.93 -11.72
N VAL A 230 -0.80 -1.12 -10.67
CA VAL A 230 -1.53 0.12 -10.41
C VAL A 230 -0.51 1.23 -10.23
N CYS A 231 -0.71 2.38 -10.89
CA CYS A 231 0.18 3.51 -10.80
C CYS A 231 -0.09 4.35 -9.54
N TYR A 232 0.98 4.76 -8.86
CA TYR A 232 0.98 5.71 -7.76
C TYR A 232 1.79 6.91 -8.18
N ASP A 233 1.07 8.00 -8.48
CA ASP A 233 1.62 9.20 -9.10
C ASP A 233 1.96 10.29 -8.08
N VAL A 234 2.92 11.12 -8.44
CA VAL A 234 3.24 12.37 -7.75
C VAL A 234 3.35 13.47 -8.78
N TYR A 235 2.58 14.51 -8.56
CA TYR A 235 2.59 15.71 -9.40
C TYR A 235 3.28 16.87 -8.66
N ALA A 236 3.91 17.75 -9.44
CA ALA A 236 4.45 19.00 -8.96
C ALA A 236 3.90 20.14 -9.81
N LEU A 237 3.58 21.26 -9.17
CA LEU A 237 3.18 22.47 -9.87
C LEU A 237 3.86 23.69 -9.28
N ASN A 238 4.21 24.65 -10.15
CA ASN A 238 4.57 26.00 -9.75
C ASN A 238 3.29 26.75 -9.38
N ILE A 239 3.25 27.32 -8.17
CA ILE A 239 2.04 27.95 -7.62
C ILE A 239 1.64 29.19 -8.43
N CYS A 240 2.61 30.04 -8.85
CA CYS A 240 2.32 31.25 -9.59
C CYS A 240 1.72 30.93 -10.97
N ASP A 241 2.29 29.95 -11.69
CA ASP A 241 1.81 29.53 -13.00
C ASP A 241 0.44 28.86 -12.88
N ALA A 242 0.25 28.01 -11.87
CA ALA A 242 -1.02 27.34 -11.61
C ALA A 242 -2.16 28.34 -11.35
N LEU A 243 -1.94 29.37 -10.52
CA LEU A 243 -2.96 30.41 -10.25
C LEU A 243 -3.38 31.15 -11.51
N ASN A 244 -2.44 31.48 -12.41
CA ASN A 244 -2.76 32.14 -13.67
C ASN A 244 -3.64 31.26 -14.59
N LYS A 245 -3.39 29.96 -14.60
CA LYS A 245 -4.14 28.99 -15.39
C LYS A 245 -5.51 28.66 -14.78
N LEU A 246 -5.60 28.59 -13.44
CA LEU A 246 -6.82 28.26 -12.73
C LEU A 246 -7.84 29.41 -12.69
N LYS A 247 -7.42 30.68 -12.80
CA LYS A 247 -8.34 31.84 -12.89
C LYS A 247 -9.37 31.74 -14.01
N ASN A 248 -9.08 30.98 -15.04
CA ASN A 248 -9.98 30.76 -16.18
C ASN A 248 -10.84 29.49 -16.04
N LEU A 249 -10.78 28.81 -14.91
CA LEU A 249 -11.51 27.57 -14.62
C LEU A 249 -12.64 27.74 -13.59
N VAL A 250 -12.63 28.89 -12.88
CA VAL A 250 -13.60 29.29 -11.87
C VAL A 250 -14.49 30.37 -12.42
#